data_a77247c7b09ee090e2d4c0302beac8d6
#
_entry.id   a77247c7b09ee090e2d4c0302beac8d6
#
_cell.length_a   1.000
_cell.length_b   1.000
_cell.length_c   1.000
_cell.angle_alpha   90.00
_cell.angle_beta   90.00
_cell.angle_gamma   90.00
#
_symmetry.space_group_name_H-M   'P 1'
#
loop_
_entity.id
_entity.type
_entity.pdbx_description
1 polymer ?
#
loop_
_entity_poly.entity_id
_entity_poly.type
_entity_poly.pdbx_seq_one_letter_code
_entity_poly.pdbx_strand_id
1 'polypeptide(L)'
;MAKTNGKMIANNKKAYHDYFILDTVEAGIALHGTEVKSLRMGKCSIKESFIRIENGEMFIYGMHISPYEKGNIFYKDPLRVRKLLLHKAEINKMLGKQKEKGIAIVPLKVYFKGSLVKVEIGLAKGKKLYDKRDDIAKKDMKREAERDLKVRMYG
;
A
#
# COMPACT_ATOMS: atom_id res chain seq x y z
N MET A 1 14.47 7.31 17.13
CA MET A 1 14.10 7.61 17.21
C MET A 1 13.28 7.72 16.75
N ALA A 2 13.36 7.29 16.42
CA ALA A 2 12.47 7.37 15.77
C ALA A 2 11.54 8.16 16.24
N LYS A 3 11.52 8.26 17.13
CA LYS A 3 10.81 8.97 17.52
C LYS A 3 10.69 10.10 17.05
N THR A 4 11.51 10.36 16.74
CA THR A 4 11.45 11.49 16.16
C THR A 4 10.61 11.57 15.12
N ASN A 5 10.17 10.53 14.71
CA ASN A 5 9.56 10.53 13.59
C ASN A 5 8.22 10.83 13.68
N GLY A 6 7.80 11.40 14.43
CA GLY A 6 6.62 11.91 14.29
C GLY A 6 5.46 11.13 14.62
N LYS A 7 4.35 11.76 14.60
CA LYS A 7 3.10 11.23 15.02
C LYS A 7 2.48 10.36 13.96
N MET A 8 2.08 9.16 14.32
CA MET A 8 1.28 8.30 13.46
C MET A 8 -0.10 8.92 13.27
N ILE A 9 -0.52 9.07 12.01
CA ILE A 9 -1.82 9.63 11.69
C ILE A 9 -2.82 8.52 11.38
N ALA A 10 -2.43 7.56 10.57
CA ALA A 10 -3.31 6.46 10.19
C ALA A 10 -2.49 5.20 9.99
N ASN A 11 -3.10 4.06 10.26
CA ASN A 11 -2.46 2.77 10.14
C ASN A 11 -3.44 1.83 9.44
N ASN A 12 -2.95 1.11 8.45
CA ASN A 12 -3.78 0.19 7.69
C ASN A 12 -3.65 -1.23 8.22
N LYS A 13 -4.33 -1.49 9.31
CA LYS A 13 -4.29 -2.81 9.96
C LYS A 13 -4.83 -3.90 9.04
N LYS A 14 -5.81 -3.55 8.21
CA LYS A 14 -6.39 -4.49 7.27
C LYS A 14 -5.36 -5.00 6.28
N ALA A 15 -4.46 -4.12 5.84
CA ALA A 15 -3.40 -4.53 4.92
C ALA A 15 -2.48 -5.57 5.55
N TYR A 16 -2.11 -5.36 6.81
CA TYR A 16 -1.27 -6.33 7.51
C TYR A 16 -2.00 -7.65 7.74
N HIS A 17 -3.31 -7.59 7.87
CA HIS A 17 -4.12 -8.79 8.04
C HIS A 17 -4.28 -9.55 6.72
N ASP A 18 -4.51 -8.83 5.64
CA ASP A 18 -4.85 -9.43 4.35
C ASP A 18 -3.65 -9.76 3.47
N TYR A 19 -2.49 -9.18 3.76
CA TYR A 19 -1.30 -9.30 2.92
C TYR A 19 -0.06 -9.66 3.71
N PHE A 20 0.84 -10.37 3.04
CA PHE A 20 2.23 -10.46 3.49
C PHE A 20 2.95 -9.25 2.92
N ILE A 21 3.61 -8.49 3.76
CA ILE A 21 4.34 -7.31 3.34
C ILE A 21 5.75 -7.74 2.96
N LEU A 22 6.09 -7.58 1.69
CA LEU A 22 7.36 -8.02 1.16
C LEU A 22 8.47 -6.99 1.27
N ASP A 23 8.11 -5.72 1.09
CA ASP A 23 9.06 -4.62 1.13
C ASP A 23 8.30 -3.35 1.41
N THR A 24 8.98 -2.34 1.92
CA THR A 24 8.35 -1.06 2.21
C THR A 24 9.21 0.09 1.69
N VAL A 25 8.56 1.21 1.39
CA VAL A 25 9.24 2.43 0.98
C VAL A 25 8.46 3.61 1.53
N GLU A 26 9.18 4.66 1.87
CA GLU A 26 8.57 5.89 2.36
C GLU A 26 8.39 6.86 1.20
N ALA A 27 7.20 7.42 1.09
CA ALA A 27 6.88 8.39 0.05
C ALA A 27 6.39 9.68 0.66
N GLY A 28 6.64 10.79 -0.02
CA GLY A 28 5.96 12.03 0.29
C GLY A 28 4.58 12.01 -0.34
N ILE A 29 3.76 12.99 -0.02
CA ILE A 29 2.43 13.10 -0.58
C ILE A 29 2.10 14.56 -0.82
N ALA A 30 1.53 14.85 -1.98
CA ALA A 30 1.14 16.20 -2.34
C ALA A 30 -0.21 16.53 -1.73
N LEU A 31 -0.24 17.47 -0.81
CA LEU A 31 -1.42 17.84 -0.05
C LEU A 31 -1.67 19.35 -0.10
N HIS A 32 -2.92 19.73 0.11
CA HIS A 32 -3.26 21.13 0.33
C HIS A 32 -3.13 21.45 1.82
N GLY A 33 -2.96 22.72 2.15
CA GLY A 33 -2.78 23.15 3.54
C GLY A 33 -3.90 22.70 4.46
N THR A 34 -5.15 22.76 3.99
CA THR A 34 -6.30 22.34 4.80
C THR A 34 -6.27 20.83 5.07
N GLU A 35 -5.76 20.05 4.11
CA GLU A 35 -5.60 18.62 4.31
C GLU A 35 -4.55 18.33 5.38
N VAL A 36 -3.45 19.07 5.37
CA VAL A 36 -2.41 18.91 6.39
C VAL A 36 -2.97 19.23 7.77
N LYS A 37 -3.79 20.27 7.88
CA LYS A 37 -4.43 20.62 9.14
C LYS A 37 -5.34 19.52 9.65
N SER A 38 -6.12 18.91 8.75
CA SER A 38 -6.97 17.78 9.11
C SER A 38 -6.14 16.59 9.58
N LEU A 39 -5.01 16.34 8.93
CA LEU A 39 -4.12 15.26 9.33
C LEU A 39 -3.53 15.48 10.71
N ARG A 40 -3.22 16.73 11.05
CA ARG A 40 -2.75 17.05 12.41
C ARG A 40 -3.78 16.72 13.46
N MET A 41 -5.04 16.76 13.09
CA MET A 41 -6.14 16.39 13.98
C MET A 41 -6.45 14.90 13.92
N GLY A 42 -5.67 14.13 13.16
CA GLY A 42 -5.86 12.68 13.05
C GLY A 42 -7.06 12.28 12.22
N LYS A 43 -7.58 13.19 11.39
CA LYS A 43 -8.80 12.92 10.63
C LYS A 43 -8.50 12.34 9.25
N CYS A 44 -7.99 11.12 9.24
CA CYS A 44 -7.60 10.44 8.02
C CYS A 44 -7.89 8.96 8.13
N SER A 45 -8.31 8.37 7.03
CA SER A 45 -8.48 6.93 6.93
C SER A 45 -7.87 6.43 5.63
N ILE A 46 -7.08 5.37 5.72
CA ILE A 46 -6.52 4.71 4.54
C ILE A 46 -7.00 3.27 4.42
N LYS A 47 -8.03 2.94 5.17
CA LYS A 47 -8.55 1.57 5.22
C LYS A 47 -8.99 1.05 3.85
N GLU A 48 -9.62 1.92 3.06
CA GLU A 48 -10.13 1.55 1.74
C GLU A 48 -9.24 2.10 0.62
N SER A 49 -8.04 2.55 0.95
CA SER A 49 -7.16 3.16 -0.04
C SER A 49 -6.36 2.13 -0.80
N PHE A 50 -5.94 2.52 -1.99
CA PHE A 50 -5.06 1.71 -2.82
C PHE A 50 -4.18 2.61 -3.65
N ILE A 51 -3.13 2.05 -4.22
CA ILE A 51 -2.12 2.81 -4.94
C ILE A 51 -2.04 2.32 -6.38
N ARG A 52 -1.93 3.27 -7.31
CA ARG A 52 -1.75 2.98 -8.71
C ARG A 52 -0.57 3.75 -9.26
N ILE A 53 0.13 3.13 -10.21
CA ILE A 53 1.19 3.79 -10.96
C ILE A 53 0.65 4.04 -12.36
N GLU A 54 0.62 5.32 -12.75
CA GLU A 54 0.09 5.74 -14.04
C GLU A 54 1.09 6.70 -14.67
N ASN A 55 1.52 6.39 -15.88
CA ASN A 55 2.44 7.24 -16.63
C ASN A 55 3.73 7.57 -15.85
N GLY A 56 4.26 6.60 -15.14
CA GLY A 56 5.49 6.78 -14.37
C GLY A 56 5.35 7.55 -13.09
N GLU A 57 4.11 7.84 -12.69
CA GLU A 57 3.82 8.53 -11.44
C GLU A 57 2.95 7.67 -10.56
N MET A 58 3.06 7.88 -9.25
CA MET A 58 2.31 7.07 -8.28
C MET A 58 1.23 7.90 -7.61
N PHE A 59 0.03 7.31 -7.50
CA PHE A 59 -1.13 8.00 -6.93
C PHE A 59 -1.81 7.12 -5.89
N ILE A 60 -2.36 7.76 -4.87
CA ILE A 60 -3.16 7.07 -3.87
C ILE A 60 -4.62 7.43 -4.05
N TYR A 61 -5.46 6.40 -4.11
CA TYR A 61 -6.89 6.50 -4.28
C TYR A 61 -7.58 6.04 -3.00
N GLY A 62 -8.75 6.59 -2.72
CA GLY A 62 -9.54 6.12 -1.59
C GLY A 62 -9.03 6.54 -0.22
N MET A 63 -8.03 7.41 -0.17
CA MET A 63 -7.56 7.98 1.08
C MET A 63 -8.52 9.09 1.49
N HIS A 64 -9.18 8.90 2.61
CA HIS A 64 -10.14 9.87 3.11
C HIS A 64 -9.46 10.84 4.07
N ILE A 65 -9.54 12.11 3.76
CA ILE A 65 -9.10 13.18 4.66
C ILE A 65 -10.31 14.06 4.90
N SER A 66 -10.77 14.12 6.16
CA SER A 66 -11.96 14.91 6.49
C SER A 66 -11.75 16.38 6.20
N PRO A 67 -12.76 17.09 5.74
CA PRO A 67 -12.63 18.52 5.49
C PRO A 67 -12.26 19.25 6.79
N TYR A 68 -11.39 20.24 6.66
CA TYR A 68 -11.05 21.08 7.78
C TYR A 68 -12.09 22.20 7.88
N GLU A 69 -12.91 22.14 8.91
CA GLU A 69 -14.07 23.03 9.04
C GLU A 69 -13.75 24.50 8.93
N LYS A 70 -12.64 24.90 9.51
CA LYS A 70 -12.27 26.31 9.57
C LYS A 70 -11.65 26.83 8.28
N GLY A 71 -11.31 25.94 7.37
CA GLY A 71 -10.65 26.33 6.13
C GLY A 71 -11.43 25.98 4.90
N ASN A 72 -12.74 25.84 5.01
CA ASN A 72 -13.50 25.21 3.95
C ASN A 72 -14.02 26.11 2.85
N ILE A 73 -13.55 27.32 2.76
CA ILE A 73 -13.94 28.22 1.67
C ILE A 73 -13.63 27.56 0.33
N PHE A 74 -12.49 26.89 0.24
CA PHE A 74 -12.13 26.13 -0.94
C PHE A 74 -12.12 24.65 -0.60
N TYR A 75 -13.31 24.14 -0.40
CA TYR A 75 -13.49 22.74 -0.03
C TYR A 75 -12.87 21.81 -1.06
N LYS A 76 -12.16 20.82 -0.57
CA LYS A 76 -11.58 19.78 -1.41
C LYS A 76 -12.31 18.47 -1.14
N ASP A 77 -12.47 17.67 -2.18
CA ASP A 77 -13.08 16.36 -2.04
C ASP A 77 -12.26 15.54 -1.04
N PRO A 78 -12.88 15.03 0.02
CA PRO A 78 -12.16 14.19 0.99
C PRO A 78 -11.48 12.99 0.39
N LEU A 79 -12.00 12.50 -0.73
CA LEU A 79 -11.47 11.32 -1.41
C LEU A 79 -10.71 11.64 -2.69
N ARG A 80 -10.29 12.88 -2.86
CA ARG A 80 -9.57 13.22 -4.09
C ARG A 80 -8.31 12.38 -4.24
N VAL A 81 -7.95 12.10 -5.48
CA VAL A 81 -6.71 11.37 -5.77
C VAL A 81 -5.52 12.26 -5.44
N ARG A 82 -4.54 11.70 -4.75
CA ARG A 82 -3.37 12.46 -4.35
C ARG A 82 -2.12 11.80 -4.92
N LYS A 83 -1.17 12.64 -5.33
CA LYS A 83 0.07 12.16 -5.89
C LYS A 83 1.06 11.83 -4.77
N LEU A 84 1.69 10.67 -4.89
CA LEU A 84 2.76 10.26 -3.99
C LEU A 84 4.09 10.67 -4.60
N LEU A 85 5.00 11.13 -3.76
CA LEU A 85 6.26 11.69 -4.21
C LEU A 85 7.40 10.72 -3.90
N LEU A 86 7.94 10.13 -4.95
CA LEU A 86 9.05 9.20 -4.84
C LEU A 86 10.03 9.48 -5.97
N HIS A 87 11.22 8.95 -5.82
CA HIS A 87 12.20 8.99 -6.92
C HIS A 87 11.71 8.06 -8.03
N LYS A 88 12.00 8.43 -9.24
CA LYS A 88 11.59 7.68 -10.41
C LYS A 88 12.10 6.24 -10.36
N ALA A 89 13.31 6.06 -9.86
CA ALA A 89 13.90 4.73 -9.71
C ALA A 89 13.07 3.86 -8.76
N GLU A 90 12.55 4.45 -7.68
CA GLU A 90 11.70 3.72 -6.75
C GLU A 90 10.37 3.33 -7.38
N ILE A 91 9.77 4.25 -8.13
CA ILE A 91 8.51 3.99 -8.82
C ILE A 91 8.70 2.87 -9.84
N ASN A 92 9.78 2.93 -10.61
CA ASN A 92 10.05 1.91 -11.63
C ASN A 92 10.30 0.54 -11.00
N LYS A 93 11.00 0.51 -9.87
CA LYS A 93 11.24 -0.73 -9.15
C LYS A 93 9.92 -1.35 -8.69
N MET A 94 9.06 -0.53 -8.13
CA MET A 94 7.76 -1.02 -7.65
C MET A 94 6.85 -1.44 -8.81
N LEU A 95 6.91 -0.72 -9.91
CA LEU A 95 6.14 -1.08 -11.09
C LEU A 95 6.59 -2.45 -11.62
N GLY A 96 7.88 -2.70 -11.66
CA GLY A 96 8.41 -4.00 -12.06
C GLY A 96 7.93 -5.11 -11.14
N LYS A 97 7.94 -4.87 -9.85
CA LYS A 97 7.47 -5.86 -8.88
C LYS A 97 5.97 -6.08 -8.97
N GLN A 98 5.21 -5.02 -9.26
CA GLN A 98 3.76 -5.12 -9.37
C GLN A 98 3.32 -6.01 -10.53
N LYS A 99 4.16 -6.15 -11.54
CA LYS A 99 3.87 -7.02 -12.67
C LYS A 99 3.89 -8.50 -12.27
N GLU A 100 4.52 -8.84 -11.16
CA GLU A 100 4.51 -10.21 -10.69
C GLU A 100 3.12 -10.55 -10.16
N LYS A 101 2.70 -11.77 -10.42
CA LYS A 101 1.37 -12.22 -10.08
C LYS A 101 1.14 -12.17 -8.57
N GLY A 102 0.03 -11.60 -8.18
CA GLY A 102 -0.36 -11.54 -6.78
C GLY A 102 0.29 -10.44 -5.98
N ILE A 103 1.10 -9.59 -6.60
CA ILE A 103 1.73 -8.47 -5.91
C ILE A 103 0.88 -7.23 -6.07
N ALA A 104 0.64 -6.56 -4.96
CA ALA A 104 -0.09 -5.28 -4.93
C ALA A 104 0.75 -4.24 -4.23
N ILE A 105 0.46 -2.98 -4.52
CA ILE A 105 1.08 -1.85 -3.83
C ILE A 105 0.01 -1.26 -2.93
N VAL A 106 0.26 -1.23 -1.63
CA VAL A 106 -0.74 -0.78 -0.65
C VAL A 106 -0.15 0.24 0.29
N PRO A 107 -0.95 1.22 0.74
CA PRO A 107 -0.50 2.15 1.77
C PRO A 107 -0.62 1.45 3.13
N LEU A 108 0.42 1.57 3.94
CA LEU A 108 0.47 0.92 5.25
C LEU A 108 0.27 1.90 6.39
N LYS A 109 0.90 3.05 6.30
CA LYS A 109 0.87 4.05 7.38
C LYS A 109 0.94 5.44 6.80
N VAL A 110 0.32 6.37 7.50
CA VAL A 110 0.49 7.81 7.23
C VAL A 110 0.98 8.42 8.53
N TYR A 111 2.03 9.23 8.46
CA TYR A 111 2.65 9.80 9.66
C TYR A 111 3.34 11.11 9.32
N PHE A 112 3.62 11.89 10.37
CA PHE A 112 4.44 13.08 10.22
C PHE A 112 5.90 12.72 10.43
N LYS A 113 6.75 13.27 9.59
CA LYS A 113 8.19 13.21 9.78
C LYS A 113 8.64 14.66 9.83
N GLY A 114 8.86 15.17 11.04
CA GLY A 114 8.98 16.61 11.23
C GLY A 114 7.68 17.30 10.83
N SER A 115 7.75 18.26 9.94
CA SER A 115 6.56 18.96 9.45
C SER A 115 6.00 18.36 8.18
N LEU A 116 6.62 17.31 7.65
CA LEU A 116 6.19 16.70 6.40
C LEU A 116 5.32 15.48 6.66
N VAL A 117 4.33 15.28 5.81
CA VAL A 117 3.50 14.09 5.86
C VAL A 117 4.13 13.04 4.95
N LYS A 118 4.29 11.84 5.49
CA LYS A 118 4.84 10.71 4.75
C LYS A 118 3.86 9.55 4.76
N VAL A 119 3.93 8.75 3.70
CA VAL A 119 3.14 7.53 3.57
C VAL A 119 4.09 6.36 3.43
N GLU A 120 3.95 5.38 4.29
CA GLU A 120 4.70 4.13 4.13
C GLU A 120 3.93 3.24 3.18
N ILE A 121 4.58 2.85 2.12
CA ILE A 121 3.99 2.05 1.06
C ILE A 121 4.59 0.65 1.11
N GLY A 122 3.75 -0.36 0.95
CA GLY A 122 4.21 -1.74 0.96
C GLY A 122 3.96 -2.44 -0.35
N LEU A 123 4.93 -3.26 -0.76
CA LEU A 123 4.71 -4.29 -1.74
C LEU A 123 4.14 -5.48 -0.99
N ALA A 124 3.01 -5.96 -1.40
CA ALA A 124 2.25 -6.92 -0.63
C ALA A 124 1.74 -8.06 -1.47
N LYS A 125 1.65 -9.22 -0.87
CA LYS A 125 1.12 -10.41 -1.52
C LYS A 125 -0.10 -10.86 -0.74
N GLY A 126 -1.22 -11.08 -1.42
CA GLY A 126 -2.47 -11.41 -0.75
C GLY A 126 -2.41 -12.74 -0.03
N LYS A 127 -2.73 -12.73 1.25
CA LYS A 127 -2.71 -13.94 2.06
C LYS A 127 -3.78 -14.93 1.64
N LYS A 128 -4.97 -14.43 1.31
CA LYS A 128 -6.06 -15.31 0.90
C LYS A 128 -5.72 -16.07 -0.36
N LEU A 129 -5.16 -15.38 -1.34
CA LEU A 129 -4.73 -16.03 -2.55
C LEU A 129 -3.55 -16.95 -2.27
N TYR A 130 -2.66 -16.49 -1.41
CA TYR A 130 -1.50 -17.27 -1.02
C TYR A 130 -1.95 -18.51 -0.26
N ASP A 131 -2.76 -18.32 0.79
CA ASP A 131 -3.17 -19.42 1.65
C ASP A 131 -4.08 -20.41 0.95
N LYS A 132 -5.03 -19.93 0.15
CA LYS A 132 -5.95 -20.81 -0.53
C LYS A 132 -5.40 -21.40 -1.81
N ARG A 133 -4.76 -20.56 -2.62
CA ARG A 133 -4.25 -21.02 -3.90
C ARG A 133 -2.89 -21.67 -3.78
N ASP A 134 -2.01 -21.03 -3.00
CA ASP A 134 -0.67 -21.58 -2.85
C ASP A 134 -0.66 -22.85 -2.02
N ASP A 135 -1.49 -22.92 -0.99
CA ASP A 135 -1.57 -24.16 -0.21
C ASP A 135 -2.21 -25.25 -1.04
N ILE A 136 -3.28 -24.93 -1.77
CA ILE A 136 -3.88 -25.89 -2.68
C ILE A 136 -2.90 -26.23 -3.79
N ALA A 137 -2.24 -25.23 -4.35
CA ALA A 137 -1.26 -25.46 -5.40
C ALA A 137 -0.06 -26.25 -4.87
N LYS A 138 0.39 -25.98 -3.67
CA LYS A 138 1.47 -26.75 -3.06
C LYS A 138 1.05 -28.19 -2.83
N LYS A 139 -0.14 -28.38 -2.34
CA LYS A 139 -0.67 -29.74 -2.17
C LYS A 139 -0.83 -30.44 -3.50
N ASP A 140 -1.40 -29.73 -4.47
CA ASP A 140 -1.60 -30.28 -5.80
C ASP A 140 -0.28 -30.51 -6.49
N MET A 141 0.67 -29.57 -6.38
CA MET A 141 1.99 -29.74 -6.95
C MET A 141 2.72 -30.90 -6.30
N LYS A 142 2.57 -31.05 -5.00
CA LYS A 142 3.18 -32.17 -4.29
C LYS A 142 2.56 -33.47 -4.77
N ARG A 143 1.25 -33.52 -4.89
CA ARG A 143 0.57 -34.70 -5.38
C ARG A 143 0.91 -34.97 -6.83
N GLU A 144 0.95 -33.92 -7.65
CA GLU A 144 1.30 -34.05 -9.04
C GLU A 144 2.76 -34.42 -9.21
N ALA A 145 3.64 -33.83 -8.41
CA ALA A 145 5.05 -34.18 -8.43
C ALA A 145 5.22 -35.64 -8.03
N GLU A 146 4.51 -36.08 -7.03
CA GLU A 146 4.54 -37.48 -6.62
C GLU A 146 3.97 -38.38 -7.72
N ARG A 147 2.87 -37.98 -8.32
CA ARG A 147 2.27 -38.73 -9.43
C ARG A 147 3.15 -38.70 -10.66
N ASP A 148 3.63 -37.50 -11.01
CA ASP A 148 4.50 -37.36 -12.17
C ASP A 148 5.80 -38.11 -11.96
N LEU A 149 6.31 -38.05 -10.75
CA LEU A 149 7.50 -38.79 -10.41
C LEU A 149 7.22 -40.27 -10.60
N LYS A 150 6.10 -40.75 -10.12
CA LYS A 150 5.70 -42.15 -10.33
C LYS A 150 5.48 -42.45 -11.77
N VAL A 151 4.76 -41.60 -12.48
CA VAL A 151 4.50 -41.79 -13.91
C VAL A 151 5.78 -41.71 -14.70
N ARG A 152 6.62 -40.71 -14.45
CA ARG A 152 7.87 -40.56 -15.20
C ARG A 152 8.90 -41.59 -14.82
N MET A 153 8.91 -41.96 -13.56
CA MET A 153 9.83 -42.97 -13.10
C MET A 153 9.31 -44.35 -13.42
N TYR A 154 8.01 -44.49 -13.43
CA TYR A 154 7.42 -45.81 -13.62
C TYR A 154 6.70 -45.96 -14.96
N GLY A 155 6.57 -44.91 -15.66
CA GLY A 155 5.89 -44.97 -16.94
C GLY A 155 6.08 -43.67 -17.73
#